data_65b31a8828700275b933e782b08bc66e
#
_entry.id   65b31a8828700275b933e782b08bc66e
#
_cell.length_a   1.000
_cell.length_b   1.000
_cell.length_c   1.000
_cell.angle_alpha   90.00
_cell.angle_beta   90.00
_cell.angle_gamma   90.00
#
_symmetry.space_group_name_H-M   'P 1'
#
loop_
_entity.id
_entity.type
_entity.pdbx_description
1 polymer ?
#
loop_
_entity_poly.entity_id
_entity_poly.type
_entity_poly.pdbx_seq_one_letter_code
_entity_poly.pdbx_strand_id
1 'polypeptide(L)'
;MNQDNNQSRRNFLKMGAVATAAFTIVPRHVLGGKGFLAPSDRLIVAGIGVGGKGESDLRLIHESGKAEIAYLCDVDTRQAANSVKRFPKAKFYKDWREMFDKEHKNFDAVTVSTPDHNHAIQTLAAMQLRKHVYVQKPLTHDIYEARILTAAAKKYKVVTQMGNQGASNDGPRLLREWYDAGLIGDVHTIYAWTDRPVWPQGIPWSKNKADVPKELDWDLWLGTAPSKDYVEKLVPFNWRGWWDYGTGALGDMGCHLLEAPFSVLNLKYATEVEASVGSVYYDSFKRGYYPESCPPSSHVTLKFPKTDKTQGDVTVHWMDGGIQPTRPEELGADEMFGDGGNGTLFIGTKGKMMANTYGDKARLLPLSRNENLNVAQKFARVEKQANGHYGQWVEGCIAGYGKKELSSPFEIAGPLTECLLMANLAIRAADVQKINDKNKVIYPGRYRKLLWDNDQMKVTNFDEVNQFVKRDYREGWKLGEK
;
A
#
# COMPACT_ATOMS: atom_id res chain seq x y z
N MET A 1 -10.88 88.84 -15.37
CA MET A 1 -11.95 88.11 -16.10
C MET A 1 -11.78 86.60 -15.69
N ASN A 2 -12.54 86.22 -14.74
CA ASN A 2 -12.58 84.80 -14.25
C ASN A 2 -13.59 84.08 -15.11
N GLN A 3 -13.23 82.96 -15.72
CA GLN A 3 -14.17 82.01 -16.26
C GLN A 3 -14.25 80.80 -15.29
N ASP A 4 -15.39 80.70 -14.63
CA ASP A 4 -15.79 79.59 -13.79
C ASP A 4 -16.03 78.33 -14.64
N ASN A 5 -15.23 77.31 -14.40
CA ASN A 5 -15.44 75.98 -14.97
C ASN A 5 -16.36 75.19 -14.02
N ASN A 6 -17.67 75.41 -14.15
CA ASN A 6 -18.71 74.64 -13.48
C ASN A 6 -18.94 73.32 -14.23
N GLN A 7 -18.14 72.33 -13.98
CA GLN A 7 -18.46 70.96 -14.41
C GLN A 7 -19.54 70.39 -13.49
N SER A 8 -20.75 70.33 -14.04
CA SER A 8 -21.96 69.83 -13.38
C SER A 8 -21.78 68.39 -12.86
N ARG A 9 -22.07 68.17 -11.57
CA ARG A 9 -22.18 66.82 -10.94
C ARG A 9 -22.99 65.83 -11.81
N ARG A 10 -23.86 66.31 -12.66
CA ARG A 10 -24.66 65.49 -13.58
C ARG A 10 -23.83 64.89 -14.71
N ASN A 11 -22.75 65.54 -15.19
CA ASN A 11 -21.86 65.02 -16.20
C ASN A 11 -20.88 64.00 -15.61
N PHE A 12 -20.45 64.16 -14.37
CA PHE A 12 -19.65 63.18 -13.65
C PHE A 12 -20.44 61.87 -13.41
N LEU A 13 -21.71 61.98 -13.03
CA LEU A 13 -22.60 60.83 -12.88
C LEU A 13 -22.94 60.13 -14.20
N LYS A 14 -23.01 60.85 -15.32
CA LYS A 14 -23.18 60.25 -16.63
C LYS A 14 -21.95 59.53 -17.15
N MET A 15 -20.73 59.99 -16.86
CA MET A 15 -19.50 59.27 -17.17
C MET A 15 -19.26 58.06 -16.27
N GLY A 16 -19.70 58.09 -14.99
CA GLY A 16 -19.68 56.94 -14.09
C GLY A 16 -20.66 55.81 -14.47
N ALA A 17 -21.75 56.15 -15.19
CA ALA A 17 -22.75 55.15 -15.59
C ALA A 17 -22.43 54.37 -16.88
N VAL A 18 -21.41 54.78 -17.64
CA VAL A 18 -20.95 54.06 -18.84
C VAL A 18 -19.79 53.09 -18.53
N ALA A 19 -19.14 53.23 -17.37
CA ALA A 19 -18.05 52.34 -16.94
C ALA A 19 -18.50 51.08 -16.18
N THR A 20 -19.80 50.84 -16.00
CA THR A 20 -20.36 49.77 -15.17
C THR A 20 -21.15 48.71 -15.90
N ALA A 21 -20.74 48.29 -17.07
CA ALA A 21 -21.45 47.20 -17.76
C ALA A 21 -20.53 46.20 -18.50
N ALA A 22 -19.38 45.92 -17.97
CA ALA A 22 -18.72 44.67 -18.25
C ALA A 22 -18.84 43.74 -17.01
N PHE A 23 -20.07 43.40 -16.61
CA PHE A 23 -20.30 42.25 -15.78
C PHE A 23 -19.97 41.03 -16.63
N THR A 24 -18.73 40.56 -16.53
CA THR A 24 -18.38 39.21 -16.98
C THR A 24 -19.19 38.27 -16.09
N ILE A 25 -20.29 37.72 -16.58
CA ILE A 25 -21.01 36.65 -15.93
C ILE A 25 -20.03 35.44 -15.95
N VAL A 26 -19.23 35.32 -14.92
CA VAL A 26 -18.39 34.13 -14.74
C VAL A 26 -19.32 32.98 -14.37
N PRO A 27 -19.43 31.93 -15.20
CA PRO A 27 -20.30 30.80 -14.92
C PRO A 27 -20.02 30.21 -13.55
N ARG A 28 -21.05 29.74 -12.83
CA ARG A 28 -20.90 29.18 -11.47
C ARG A 28 -19.87 28.06 -11.35
N HIS A 29 -19.67 27.27 -12.41
CA HIS A 29 -18.64 26.22 -12.44
C HIS A 29 -17.20 26.78 -12.45
N VAL A 30 -17.01 28.06 -12.69
CA VAL A 30 -15.69 28.75 -12.61
C VAL A 30 -15.48 29.41 -11.25
N LEU A 31 -16.56 29.89 -10.62
CA LEU A 31 -16.48 30.60 -9.33
C LEU A 31 -16.54 29.69 -8.10
N GLY A 32 -16.94 28.42 -8.29
CA GLY A 32 -17.25 27.55 -7.16
C GLY A 32 -18.53 27.95 -6.43
N GLY A 33 -18.90 27.25 -5.36
CA GLY A 33 -20.06 27.48 -4.55
C GLY A 33 -20.86 26.21 -4.30
N LYS A 34 -22.02 26.29 -3.61
CA LYS A 34 -22.79 25.11 -3.20
C LYS A 34 -23.09 24.21 -4.41
N GLY A 35 -22.41 23.06 -4.51
CA GLY A 35 -22.52 22.07 -5.59
C GLY A 35 -21.54 22.23 -6.76
N PHE A 36 -20.66 23.25 -6.76
CA PHE A 36 -19.65 23.47 -7.81
C PHE A 36 -18.28 23.77 -7.20
N LEU A 37 -17.28 22.95 -7.55
CA LEU A 37 -15.87 23.20 -7.19
C LEU A 37 -15.25 24.05 -8.31
N ALA A 38 -14.63 25.18 -7.95
CA ALA A 38 -13.89 25.96 -8.94
C ALA A 38 -12.73 25.12 -9.48
N PRO A 39 -12.32 25.27 -10.74
CA PRO A 39 -11.15 24.58 -11.28
C PRO A 39 -9.88 24.80 -10.46
N SER A 40 -9.72 26.00 -9.86
CA SER A 40 -8.62 26.36 -8.95
C SER A 40 -8.61 25.58 -7.62
N ASP A 41 -9.73 24.98 -7.24
CA ASP A 41 -9.89 24.29 -5.96
C ASP A 41 -9.77 22.76 -6.10
N ARG A 42 -9.55 22.28 -7.34
CA ARG A 42 -9.31 20.86 -7.60
C ARG A 42 -7.89 20.49 -7.26
N LEU A 43 -7.73 19.29 -6.67
CA LEU A 43 -6.43 18.69 -6.44
C LEU A 43 -5.80 18.29 -7.78
N ILE A 44 -4.64 18.85 -8.12
CA ILE A 44 -3.90 18.48 -9.33
C ILE A 44 -3.00 17.28 -9.02
N VAL A 45 -3.18 16.18 -9.76
CA VAL A 45 -2.53 14.91 -9.49
C VAL A 45 -1.60 14.51 -10.63
N ALA A 46 -0.40 14.05 -10.27
CA ALA A 46 0.54 13.35 -11.13
C ALA A 46 0.54 11.86 -10.81
N GLY A 47 0.46 11.00 -11.83
CA GLY A 47 0.51 9.54 -11.65
C GLY A 47 1.84 8.96 -12.11
N ILE A 48 2.44 8.06 -11.31
CA ILE A 48 3.61 7.26 -11.65
C ILE A 48 3.22 5.78 -11.63
N GLY A 49 3.47 5.06 -12.74
CA GLY A 49 2.94 3.72 -12.96
C GLY A 49 1.45 3.79 -13.25
N VAL A 50 1.10 4.19 -14.47
CA VAL A 50 -0.28 4.55 -14.83
C VAL A 50 -1.01 3.47 -15.61
N GLY A 51 -0.41 2.26 -15.71
CA GLY A 51 -1.03 1.06 -16.27
C GLY A 51 -1.68 0.17 -15.20
N GLY A 52 -2.51 -0.78 -15.61
CA GLY A 52 -3.08 -1.80 -14.74
C GLY A 52 -3.76 -1.23 -13.49
N LYS A 53 -3.17 -1.48 -12.31
CA LYS A 53 -3.72 -0.95 -11.04
C LYS A 53 -3.69 0.58 -10.99
N GLY A 54 -2.62 1.21 -11.50
CA GLY A 54 -2.49 2.67 -11.54
C GLY A 54 -3.55 3.34 -12.40
N GLU A 55 -3.97 2.72 -13.51
CA GLU A 55 -5.10 3.20 -14.31
C GLU A 55 -6.39 3.24 -13.47
N SER A 56 -6.65 2.15 -12.74
CA SER A 56 -7.82 2.07 -11.85
C SER A 56 -7.75 3.11 -10.73
N ASP A 57 -6.57 3.34 -10.13
CA ASP A 57 -6.37 4.33 -9.08
C ASP A 57 -6.66 5.74 -9.58
N LEU A 58 -6.07 6.13 -10.71
CA LEU A 58 -6.27 7.45 -11.32
C LEU A 58 -7.73 7.68 -11.73
N ARG A 59 -8.39 6.65 -12.27
CA ARG A 59 -9.80 6.70 -12.61
C ARG A 59 -10.66 6.99 -11.38
N LEU A 60 -10.48 6.26 -10.28
CA LEU A 60 -11.27 6.43 -9.05
C LEU A 60 -10.96 7.76 -8.33
N ILE A 61 -9.72 8.23 -8.38
CA ILE A 61 -9.34 9.57 -7.92
C ILE A 61 -10.07 10.65 -8.73
N HIS A 62 -10.07 10.54 -10.05
CA HIS A 62 -10.77 11.48 -10.93
C HIS A 62 -12.30 11.45 -10.72
N GLU A 63 -12.88 10.25 -10.57
CA GLU A 63 -14.32 10.04 -10.32
C GLU A 63 -14.78 10.60 -8.94
N SER A 64 -13.86 10.97 -8.05
CA SER A 64 -14.20 11.76 -6.85
C SER A 64 -14.80 13.14 -7.19
N GLY A 65 -14.60 13.62 -8.43
CA GLY A 65 -15.05 14.92 -8.91
C GLY A 65 -14.25 16.11 -8.38
N LYS A 66 -13.26 15.87 -7.49
CA LYS A 66 -12.46 16.91 -6.81
C LYS A 66 -10.98 16.89 -7.20
N ALA A 67 -10.59 16.02 -8.12
CA ALA A 67 -9.21 15.89 -8.59
C ALA A 67 -9.13 15.98 -10.12
N GLU A 68 -8.03 16.53 -10.62
CA GLU A 68 -7.67 16.57 -12.03
C GLU A 68 -6.36 15.82 -12.24
N ILE A 69 -6.33 14.89 -13.20
CA ILE A 69 -5.12 14.14 -13.57
C ILE A 69 -4.41 14.93 -14.67
N ALA A 70 -3.33 15.62 -14.31
CA ALA A 70 -2.62 16.53 -15.21
C ALA A 70 -1.32 15.95 -15.77
N TYR A 71 -0.74 14.94 -15.11
CA TYR A 71 0.54 14.33 -15.48
C TYR A 71 0.47 12.82 -15.36
N LEU A 72 1.04 12.13 -16.34
CA LEU A 72 1.13 10.68 -16.42
C LEU A 72 2.58 10.28 -16.62
N CYS A 73 3.06 9.30 -15.87
CA CYS A 73 4.40 8.76 -16.02
C CYS A 73 4.36 7.23 -16.03
N ASP A 74 4.91 6.60 -17.07
CA ASP A 74 5.09 5.16 -17.15
C ASP A 74 6.23 4.81 -18.09
N VAL A 75 7.00 3.82 -17.72
CA VAL A 75 8.16 3.32 -18.50
C VAL A 75 7.73 2.41 -19.66
N ASP A 76 6.49 1.89 -19.64
CA ASP A 76 5.91 1.02 -20.69
C ASP A 76 4.68 1.69 -21.31
N THR A 77 4.83 2.21 -22.52
CA THR A 77 3.74 2.92 -23.21
C THR A 77 2.55 2.03 -23.54
N ARG A 78 2.74 0.70 -23.61
CA ARG A 78 1.64 -0.29 -23.80
C ARG A 78 0.75 -0.31 -22.57
N GLN A 79 1.35 -0.30 -21.38
CA GLN A 79 0.62 -0.27 -20.10
C GLN A 79 -0.09 1.07 -19.87
N ALA A 80 0.55 2.17 -20.24
CA ALA A 80 0.01 3.52 -20.10
C ALA A 80 -1.16 3.85 -21.05
N ALA A 81 -1.35 3.08 -22.12
CA ALA A 81 -2.23 3.44 -23.23
C ALA A 81 -3.67 3.83 -22.81
N ASN A 82 -4.26 3.08 -21.87
CA ASN A 82 -5.61 3.33 -21.38
C ASN A 82 -5.71 4.65 -20.59
N SER A 83 -4.72 4.95 -19.76
CA SER A 83 -4.67 6.21 -19.00
C SER A 83 -4.45 7.42 -19.91
N VAL A 84 -3.56 7.31 -20.90
CA VAL A 84 -3.35 8.36 -21.92
C VAL A 84 -4.64 8.64 -22.70
N LYS A 85 -5.36 7.58 -23.11
CA LYS A 85 -6.66 7.73 -23.78
C LYS A 85 -7.72 8.36 -22.87
N ARG A 86 -7.73 8.01 -21.58
CA ARG A 86 -8.71 8.53 -20.60
C ARG A 86 -8.45 9.99 -20.25
N PHE A 87 -7.19 10.39 -20.14
CA PHE A 87 -6.76 11.73 -19.74
C PHE A 87 -5.98 12.43 -20.87
N PRO A 88 -6.63 12.76 -22.01
CA PRO A 88 -5.92 13.22 -23.21
C PRO A 88 -5.28 14.60 -23.07
N LYS A 89 -5.59 15.34 -22.00
CA LYS A 89 -4.98 16.63 -21.68
C LYS A 89 -3.76 16.51 -20.77
N ALA A 90 -3.54 15.32 -20.15
CA ALA A 90 -2.42 15.10 -19.27
C ALA A 90 -1.11 15.00 -20.08
N LYS A 91 -0.06 15.62 -19.57
CA LYS A 91 1.29 15.47 -20.15
C LYS A 91 1.86 14.11 -19.77
N PHE A 92 2.48 13.43 -20.74
CA PHE A 92 3.08 12.12 -20.54
C PHE A 92 4.60 12.20 -20.43
N TYR A 93 5.18 11.45 -19.50
CA TYR A 93 6.62 11.31 -19.26
C TYR A 93 6.98 9.83 -19.15
N LYS A 94 8.17 9.43 -19.58
CA LYS A 94 8.73 8.10 -19.31
C LYS A 94 9.48 8.03 -17.99
N ASP A 95 10.16 9.11 -17.62
CA ASP A 95 10.95 9.21 -16.38
C ASP A 95 10.28 10.18 -15.39
N TRP A 96 9.97 9.68 -14.20
CA TRP A 96 9.36 10.47 -13.12
C TRP A 96 10.28 11.59 -12.62
N ARG A 97 11.60 11.43 -12.73
CA ARG A 97 12.58 12.45 -12.34
C ARG A 97 12.45 13.67 -13.25
N GLU A 98 12.35 13.42 -14.56
CA GLU A 98 12.12 14.48 -15.55
C GLU A 98 10.77 15.19 -15.29
N MET A 99 9.71 14.42 -14.99
CA MET A 99 8.40 14.98 -14.64
C MET A 99 8.50 15.88 -13.41
N PHE A 100 9.17 15.44 -12.34
CA PHE A 100 9.32 16.25 -11.13
C PHE A 100 10.15 17.49 -11.37
N ASP A 101 11.27 17.40 -12.10
CA ASP A 101 12.12 18.55 -12.37
C ASP A 101 11.37 19.64 -13.15
N LYS A 102 10.56 19.25 -14.13
CA LYS A 102 9.85 20.20 -14.99
C LYS A 102 8.54 20.70 -14.39
N GLU A 103 7.81 19.86 -13.67
CA GLU A 103 6.40 20.10 -13.37
C GLU A 103 6.04 20.17 -11.88
N HIS A 104 6.98 19.96 -10.95
CA HIS A 104 6.65 19.90 -9.51
C HIS A 104 5.90 21.11 -8.96
N LYS A 105 5.97 22.27 -9.59
CA LYS A 105 5.22 23.47 -9.18
C LYS A 105 3.75 23.44 -9.62
N ASN A 106 3.39 22.55 -10.56
CA ASN A 106 2.13 22.53 -11.26
C ASN A 106 1.19 21.38 -10.80
N PHE A 107 1.58 20.59 -9.80
CA PHE A 107 0.73 19.57 -9.18
C PHE A 107 0.86 19.59 -7.65
N ASP A 108 -0.17 19.06 -6.98
CA ASP A 108 -0.30 19.08 -5.52
C ASP A 108 -0.01 17.71 -4.91
N ALA A 109 -0.28 16.65 -5.65
CA ALA A 109 -0.25 15.28 -5.16
C ALA A 109 0.24 14.29 -6.21
N VAL A 110 0.76 13.16 -5.73
CA VAL A 110 1.33 12.10 -6.56
C VAL A 110 0.72 10.75 -6.21
N THR A 111 0.36 9.95 -7.22
CA THR A 111 0.12 8.53 -7.04
C THR A 111 1.35 7.73 -7.47
N VAL A 112 1.71 6.71 -6.69
CA VAL A 112 2.80 5.77 -6.99
C VAL A 112 2.20 4.36 -7.06
N SER A 113 2.09 3.82 -8.26
CA SER A 113 1.49 2.51 -8.54
C SER A 113 2.42 1.64 -9.40
N THR A 114 3.70 1.76 -9.17
CA THR A 114 4.78 1.00 -9.79
C THR A 114 4.95 -0.38 -9.13
N PRO A 115 5.86 -1.27 -9.58
CA PRO A 115 6.28 -2.41 -8.79
C PRO A 115 6.92 -2.03 -7.47
N ASP A 116 6.84 -2.92 -6.47
CA ASP A 116 7.18 -2.67 -5.06
C ASP A 116 8.56 -2.03 -4.87
N HIS A 117 9.56 -2.47 -5.64
CA HIS A 117 10.95 -2.03 -5.51
C HIS A 117 11.18 -0.54 -5.84
N ASN A 118 10.25 0.11 -6.51
CA ASN A 118 10.34 1.53 -6.86
C ASN A 118 9.46 2.45 -6.01
N HIS A 119 8.61 1.90 -5.12
CA HIS A 119 7.69 2.70 -4.31
C HIS A 119 8.40 3.75 -3.47
N ALA A 120 9.43 3.33 -2.71
CA ALA A 120 10.05 4.20 -1.71
C ALA A 120 10.76 5.41 -2.31
N ILE A 121 11.56 5.24 -3.35
CA ILE A 121 12.33 6.33 -3.93
C ILE A 121 11.43 7.40 -4.56
N GLN A 122 10.39 6.97 -5.30
CA GLN A 122 9.44 7.87 -5.94
C GLN A 122 8.61 8.62 -4.90
N THR A 123 8.16 7.92 -3.87
CA THR A 123 7.36 8.47 -2.77
C THR A 123 8.16 9.48 -1.96
N LEU A 124 9.38 9.14 -1.57
CA LEU A 124 10.22 10.05 -0.78
C LEU A 124 10.56 11.32 -1.57
N ALA A 125 10.86 11.20 -2.86
CA ALA A 125 11.11 12.36 -3.73
C ALA A 125 9.89 13.29 -3.82
N ALA A 126 8.67 12.74 -3.96
CA ALA A 126 7.43 13.53 -3.92
C ALA A 126 7.24 14.24 -2.57
N MET A 127 7.48 13.53 -1.45
CA MET A 127 7.35 14.09 -0.10
C MET A 127 8.37 15.20 0.17
N GLN A 128 9.61 15.08 -0.33
CA GLN A 128 10.63 16.13 -0.26
C GLN A 128 10.21 17.41 -0.99
N LEU A 129 9.44 17.26 -2.07
CA LEU A 129 8.78 18.37 -2.79
C LEU A 129 7.48 18.83 -2.11
N ARG A 130 7.18 18.31 -0.89
CA ARG A 130 5.95 18.60 -0.11
C ARG A 130 4.66 18.23 -0.86
N LYS A 131 4.71 17.20 -1.71
CA LYS A 131 3.51 16.68 -2.39
C LYS A 131 2.81 15.65 -1.53
N HIS A 132 1.49 15.66 -1.52
CA HIS A 132 0.66 14.60 -0.95
C HIS A 132 0.86 13.32 -1.75
N VAL A 133 0.78 12.15 -1.11
CA VAL A 133 1.08 10.88 -1.78
C VAL A 133 0.03 9.81 -1.52
N TYR A 134 -0.32 9.09 -2.57
CA TYR A 134 -1.04 7.83 -2.53
C TYR A 134 -0.13 6.75 -3.11
N VAL A 135 0.17 5.72 -2.34
CA VAL A 135 1.16 4.69 -2.74
C VAL A 135 0.52 3.32 -2.71
N GLN A 136 0.69 2.53 -3.76
CA GLN A 136 0.19 1.17 -3.79
C GLN A 136 0.84 0.30 -2.71
N LYS A 137 0.13 -0.76 -2.35
CA LYS A 137 0.59 -1.76 -1.38
C LYS A 137 1.53 -2.80 -2.05
N PRO A 138 2.47 -3.37 -1.28
CA PRO A 138 2.90 -2.91 0.04
C PRO A 138 3.55 -1.53 -0.05
N LEU A 139 3.58 -0.78 1.05
CA LEU A 139 4.10 0.60 1.05
C LEU A 139 5.51 0.69 0.49
N THR A 140 6.35 -0.30 0.82
CA THR A 140 7.75 -0.37 0.43
C THR A 140 8.21 -1.80 0.20
N HIS A 141 9.43 -1.95 -0.29
CA HIS A 141 10.05 -3.23 -0.61
C HIS A 141 10.94 -3.77 0.53
N ASP A 142 11.49 -2.92 1.39
CA ASP A 142 12.24 -3.32 2.58
C ASP A 142 11.83 -2.54 3.83
N ILE A 143 12.29 -3.02 5.00
CA ILE A 143 11.91 -2.48 6.31
C ILE A 143 12.42 -1.06 6.50
N TYR A 144 13.66 -0.78 6.10
CA TYR A 144 14.27 0.54 6.22
C TYR A 144 13.47 1.59 5.46
N GLU A 145 13.06 1.27 4.23
CA GLU A 145 12.21 2.13 3.41
C GLU A 145 10.89 2.48 4.12
N ALA A 146 10.21 1.49 4.73
CA ALA A 146 8.94 1.71 5.43
C ALA A 146 9.11 2.69 6.61
N ARG A 147 10.19 2.53 7.38
CA ARG A 147 10.53 3.42 8.48
C ARG A 147 10.81 4.84 8.00
N ILE A 148 11.57 4.99 6.93
CA ILE A 148 11.90 6.30 6.35
C ILE A 148 10.66 7.01 5.83
N LEU A 149 9.78 6.32 5.09
CA LEU A 149 8.56 6.94 4.56
C LEU A 149 7.60 7.38 5.68
N THR A 150 7.45 6.55 6.72
CA THR A 150 6.64 6.89 7.90
C THR A 150 7.16 8.15 8.59
N ALA A 151 8.47 8.25 8.79
CA ALA A 151 9.10 9.44 9.37
C ALA A 151 8.99 10.67 8.47
N ALA A 152 9.15 10.49 7.15
CA ALA A 152 9.07 11.55 6.16
C ALA A 152 7.67 12.17 6.08
N ALA A 153 6.59 11.36 6.17
CA ALA A 153 5.22 11.86 6.20
C ALA A 153 5.02 12.92 7.30
N LYS A 154 5.49 12.60 8.49
CA LYS A 154 5.46 13.50 9.64
C LYS A 154 6.38 14.71 9.46
N LYS A 155 7.61 14.50 8.98
CA LYS A 155 8.60 15.55 8.76
C LYS A 155 8.13 16.61 7.76
N TYR A 156 7.59 16.17 6.62
CA TYR A 156 7.17 17.07 5.54
C TYR A 156 5.72 17.54 5.68
N LYS A 157 4.97 16.99 6.65
CA LYS A 157 3.55 17.31 6.91
C LYS A 157 2.69 17.17 5.65
N VAL A 158 2.83 16.05 4.97
CA VAL A 158 2.07 15.70 3.76
C VAL A 158 1.01 14.66 4.07
N VAL A 159 -0.11 14.74 3.38
CA VAL A 159 -1.19 13.75 3.48
C VAL A 159 -0.76 12.49 2.73
N THR A 160 -0.89 11.34 3.38
CA THR A 160 -0.44 10.05 2.86
C THR A 160 -1.56 9.02 2.93
N GLN A 161 -1.64 8.11 1.96
CA GLN A 161 -2.51 6.95 2.02
C GLN A 161 -1.89 5.78 1.26
N MET A 162 -1.90 4.59 1.85
CA MET A 162 -1.53 3.35 1.16
C MET A 162 -2.74 2.75 0.44
N GLY A 163 -2.49 2.09 -0.69
CA GLY A 163 -3.50 1.51 -1.59
C GLY A 163 -4.10 0.19 -1.11
N ASN A 164 -4.26 -0.02 0.20
CA ASN A 164 -5.01 -1.14 0.76
C ASN A 164 -6.47 -0.74 1.00
N GLN A 165 -7.19 -0.53 -0.08
CA GLN A 165 -8.54 0.05 -0.09
C GLN A 165 -9.57 -0.63 0.82
N GLY A 166 -9.36 -1.91 1.18
CA GLY A 166 -10.17 -2.64 2.16
C GLY A 166 -10.24 -1.96 3.53
N ALA A 167 -9.22 -1.19 3.90
CA ALA A 167 -9.21 -0.37 5.12
C ALA A 167 -10.39 0.63 5.19
N SER A 168 -10.99 0.96 4.05
CA SER A 168 -12.16 1.84 3.96
C SER A 168 -13.50 1.10 3.97
N ASN A 169 -13.51 -0.25 3.97
CA ASN A 169 -14.73 -1.04 4.10
C ASN A 169 -15.36 -0.89 5.49
N ASP A 170 -16.63 -1.24 5.59
CA ASP A 170 -17.34 -1.25 6.87
C ASP A 170 -16.86 -2.36 7.79
N GLY A 171 -16.42 -3.49 7.25
CA GLY A 171 -16.01 -4.67 8.03
C GLY A 171 -14.90 -4.40 9.05
N PRO A 172 -13.76 -3.76 8.73
CA PRO A 172 -12.75 -3.41 9.74
C PRO A 172 -13.32 -2.55 10.88
N ARG A 173 -14.27 -1.66 10.57
CA ARG A 173 -14.95 -0.83 11.58
C ARG A 173 -15.89 -1.65 12.46
N LEU A 174 -16.65 -2.56 11.86
CA LEU A 174 -17.50 -3.49 12.60
C LEU A 174 -16.68 -4.40 13.51
N LEU A 175 -15.58 -4.97 13.04
CA LEU A 175 -14.68 -5.79 13.85
C LEU A 175 -14.15 -5.02 15.06
N ARG A 176 -13.76 -3.75 14.89
CA ARG A 176 -13.33 -2.87 15.98
C ARG A 176 -14.45 -2.62 16.97
N GLU A 177 -15.65 -2.30 16.48
CA GLU A 177 -16.85 -2.05 17.31
C GLU A 177 -17.23 -3.29 18.12
N TRP A 178 -17.20 -4.48 17.52
CA TRP A 178 -17.50 -5.74 18.17
C TRP A 178 -16.44 -6.13 19.21
N TYR A 179 -15.18 -5.90 18.89
CA TYR A 179 -14.09 -6.12 19.84
C TYR A 179 -14.20 -5.17 21.05
N ASP A 180 -14.41 -3.88 20.79
CA ASP A 180 -14.58 -2.85 21.83
C ASP A 180 -15.87 -3.06 22.67
N ALA A 181 -16.85 -3.77 22.15
CA ALA A 181 -18.04 -4.22 22.88
C ALA A 181 -17.80 -5.52 23.67
N GLY A 182 -16.61 -6.14 23.56
CA GLY A 182 -16.24 -7.34 24.31
C GLY A 182 -16.88 -8.64 23.81
N LEU A 183 -17.42 -8.67 22.58
CA LEU A 183 -18.18 -9.81 22.05
C LEU A 183 -17.38 -11.11 21.98
N ILE A 184 -16.08 -11.04 21.79
CA ILE A 184 -15.20 -12.21 21.74
C ILE A 184 -14.18 -12.25 22.89
N GLY A 185 -14.25 -11.31 23.83
CA GLY A 185 -13.27 -11.17 24.92
C GLY A 185 -11.90 -10.74 24.41
N ASP A 186 -10.85 -11.02 25.17
CA ASP A 186 -9.48 -10.66 24.83
C ASP A 186 -8.93 -11.55 23.72
N VAL A 187 -8.41 -10.95 22.64
CA VAL A 187 -7.83 -11.69 21.50
C VAL A 187 -6.36 -12.02 21.80
N HIS A 188 -6.01 -13.30 21.66
CA HIS A 188 -4.67 -13.82 21.87
C HIS A 188 -4.07 -14.46 20.60
N THR A 189 -4.88 -14.84 19.62
CA THR A 189 -4.41 -15.49 18.38
C THR A 189 -5.19 -14.99 17.19
N ILE A 190 -4.47 -14.76 16.09
CA ILE A 190 -5.01 -14.38 14.80
C ILE A 190 -4.47 -15.34 13.75
N TYR A 191 -5.32 -15.79 12.85
CA TYR A 191 -4.94 -16.47 11.63
C TYR A 191 -5.31 -15.60 10.42
N ALA A 192 -4.37 -15.41 9.51
CA ALA A 192 -4.58 -14.81 8.21
C ALA A 192 -4.04 -15.76 7.14
N TRP A 193 -4.81 -16.02 6.10
CA TRP A 193 -4.44 -16.97 5.05
C TRP A 193 -4.86 -16.50 3.67
N THR A 194 -4.14 -17.01 2.64
CA THR A 194 -4.40 -16.70 1.25
C THR A 194 -4.09 -17.87 0.33
N ASP A 195 -4.83 -17.98 -0.77
CA ASP A 195 -4.55 -18.91 -1.87
C ASP A 195 -3.40 -18.45 -2.78
N ARG A 196 -2.89 -17.22 -2.56
CA ARG A 196 -1.74 -16.69 -3.31
C ARG A 196 -0.46 -17.44 -2.96
N PRO A 197 0.50 -17.54 -3.91
CA PRO A 197 0.65 -16.77 -5.15
C PRO A 197 -0.15 -17.34 -6.33
N VAL A 198 -0.60 -16.45 -7.24
CA VAL A 198 -1.12 -16.81 -8.58
C VAL A 198 -0.14 -16.40 -9.70
N TRP A 199 1.09 -16.15 -9.33
CA TRP A 199 2.25 -15.92 -10.17
C TRP A 199 3.35 -16.92 -9.83
N PRO A 200 4.34 -17.16 -10.73
CA PRO A 200 5.40 -18.13 -10.48
C PRO A 200 6.24 -17.78 -9.24
N GLN A 201 6.35 -18.72 -8.31
CA GLN A 201 7.26 -18.70 -7.15
C GLN A 201 7.88 -20.08 -6.90
N GLY A 202 9.02 -20.14 -6.22
CA GLY A 202 9.73 -21.40 -5.93
C GLY A 202 10.37 -22.03 -7.18
N ILE A 203 10.72 -21.24 -8.16
CA ILE A 203 11.31 -21.66 -9.43
C ILE A 203 12.65 -20.96 -9.69
N PRO A 204 13.53 -21.53 -10.53
CA PRO A 204 14.77 -20.87 -10.91
C PRO A 204 14.52 -19.64 -11.77
N TRP A 205 15.40 -18.63 -11.66
CA TRP A 205 15.42 -17.52 -12.62
C TRP A 205 15.66 -18.05 -14.04
N SER A 206 14.95 -17.49 -15.01
CA SER A 206 15.13 -17.87 -16.41
C SER A 206 16.54 -17.53 -16.89
N LYS A 207 17.20 -18.49 -17.53
CA LYS A 207 18.48 -18.27 -18.21
C LYS A 207 18.31 -17.75 -19.65
N ASN A 208 17.08 -17.75 -20.16
CA ASN A 208 16.76 -17.31 -21.50
C ASN A 208 16.54 -15.80 -21.49
N LYS A 209 17.53 -15.06 -21.99
CA LYS A 209 17.40 -13.65 -22.29
C LYS A 209 16.41 -13.44 -23.42
N ALA A 210 15.59 -12.41 -23.31
CA ALA A 210 14.67 -11.98 -24.36
C ALA A 210 14.96 -10.53 -24.76
N ASP A 211 14.52 -10.16 -25.97
CA ASP A 211 14.62 -8.78 -26.42
C ASP A 211 13.65 -7.89 -25.64
N VAL A 212 14.13 -6.74 -25.22
CA VAL A 212 13.29 -5.74 -24.57
C VAL A 212 12.30 -5.18 -25.58
N PRO A 213 10.98 -5.20 -25.32
CA PRO A 213 10.02 -4.53 -26.17
C PRO A 213 10.37 -3.05 -26.35
N LYS A 214 10.27 -2.52 -27.56
CA LYS A 214 10.64 -1.12 -27.91
C LYS A 214 9.84 -0.06 -27.13
N GLU A 215 8.65 -0.41 -26.67
CA GLU A 215 7.76 0.42 -25.87
C GLU A 215 8.17 0.53 -24.41
N LEU A 216 8.97 -0.43 -23.91
CA LEU A 216 9.43 -0.54 -22.53
C LEU A 216 10.83 0.05 -22.38
N ASP A 217 10.99 0.99 -21.47
CA ASP A 217 12.31 1.38 -20.97
C ASP A 217 12.71 0.46 -19.82
N TRP A 218 13.54 -0.54 -20.14
CA TRP A 218 13.92 -1.57 -19.18
C TRP A 218 14.83 -1.03 -18.05
N ASP A 219 15.71 -0.08 -18.35
CA ASP A 219 16.58 0.53 -17.36
C ASP A 219 15.77 1.32 -16.33
N LEU A 220 14.83 2.13 -16.78
CA LEU A 220 13.91 2.85 -15.89
C LEU A 220 12.99 1.91 -15.13
N TRP A 221 12.57 0.79 -15.73
CA TRP A 221 11.75 -0.21 -15.04
C TRP A 221 12.52 -0.88 -13.90
N LEU A 222 13.77 -1.29 -14.13
CA LEU A 222 14.67 -1.82 -13.10
C LEU A 222 14.84 -0.82 -11.96
N GLY A 223 14.97 0.47 -12.28
CA GLY A 223 15.05 1.51 -11.25
C GLY A 223 16.09 1.18 -10.18
N THR A 224 15.62 0.98 -8.95
CA THR A 224 16.48 0.67 -7.79
C THR A 224 16.98 -0.78 -7.73
N ALA A 225 16.40 -1.69 -8.50
CA ALA A 225 16.76 -3.11 -8.48
C ALA A 225 18.11 -3.38 -9.18
N PRO A 226 18.78 -4.50 -8.87
CA PRO A 226 20.01 -4.89 -9.57
C PRO A 226 19.83 -4.97 -11.10
N SER A 227 20.88 -4.64 -11.83
CA SER A 227 20.88 -4.77 -13.30
C SER A 227 20.78 -6.24 -13.70
N LYS A 228 19.74 -6.60 -14.44
CA LYS A 228 19.49 -7.94 -14.96
C LYS A 228 18.95 -7.87 -16.38
N ASP A 229 19.24 -8.89 -17.17
CA ASP A 229 18.66 -9.06 -18.50
C ASP A 229 17.14 -9.22 -18.42
N TYR A 230 16.46 -8.69 -19.42
CA TYR A 230 15.03 -8.88 -19.56
C TYR A 230 14.70 -10.34 -19.84
N VAL A 231 13.66 -10.83 -19.18
CA VAL A 231 13.10 -12.18 -19.43
C VAL A 231 11.61 -12.05 -19.73
N GLU A 232 11.13 -12.90 -20.63
CA GLU A 232 9.72 -12.91 -21.00
C GLU A 232 8.81 -13.16 -19.79
N LYS A 233 7.60 -12.62 -19.85
CA LYS A 233 6.54 -12.80 -18.86
C LYS A 233 6.84 -12.26 -17.46
N LEU A 234 7.99 -11.62 -17.21
CA LEU A 234 8.26 -10.98 -15.93
C LEU A 234 7.29 -9.80 -15.69
N VAL A 235 7.21 -8.94 -16.69
CA VAL A 235 6.26 -7.82 -16.67
C VAL A 235 5.01 -8.17 -17.50
N PRO A 236 3.83 -7.60 -17.18
CA PRO A 236 3.59 -6.59 -16.16
C PRO A 236 3.24 -7.16 -14.76
N PHE A 237 3.23 -8.49 -14.54
CA PHE A 237 2.60 -9.10 -13.38
C PHE A 237 3.50 -10.01 -12.53
N ASN A 238 4.31 -10.88 -13.17
CA ASN A 238 5.01 -11.98 -12.51
C ASN A 238 6.25 -11.55 -11.70
N TRP A 239 6.65 -10.29 -11.79
CA TRP A 239 7.73 -9.70 -11.00
C TRP A 239 7.53 -9.89 -9.47
N ARG A 240 6.28 -10.08 -9.03
CA ARG A 240 5.90 -10.26 -7.62
C ARG A 240 6.58 -11.44 -6.94
N GLY A 241 6.89 -12.48 -7.71
CA GLY A 241 7.52 -13.70 -7.19
C GLY A 241 9.05 -13.64 -7.05
N TRP A 242 9.67 -12.49 -7.31
CA TRP A 242 11.11 -12.32 -7.33
C TRP A 242 11.54 -11.26 -6.32
N TRP A 243 12.43 -11.64 -5.39
CA TRP A 243 12.88 -10.76 -4.30
C TRP A 243 13.53 -9.45 -4.75
N ASP A 244 14.03 -9.35 -5.97
CA ASP A 244 14.58 -8.10 -6.49
C ASP A 244 13.50 -7.05 -6.80
N TYR A 245 12.27 -7.49 -7.05
CA TYR A 245 11.19 -6.62 -7.57
C TYR A 245 9.95 -6.60 -6.70
N GLY A 246 9.61 -7.74 -6.09
CA GLY A 246 8.40 -7.94 -5.32
C GLY A 246 8.66 -8.51 -3.93
N THR A 247 7.60 -8.68 -3.18
CA THR A 247 7.62 -9.08 -1.78
C THR A 247 6.87 -10.40 -1.53
N GLY A 248 6.61 -11.15 -2.62
CA GLY A 248 5.92 -12.44 -2.58
C GLY A 248 4.46 -12.35 -2.16
N ALA A 249 3.86 -13.51 -1.90
CA ALA A 249 2.45 -13.60 -1.50
C ALA A 249 2.16 -12.85 -0.20
N LEU A 250 3.09 -12.87 0.74
CA LEU A 250 2.93 -12.20 2.03
C LEU A 250 2.88 -10.68 1.88
N GLY A 251 3.81 -10.07 1.17
CA GLY A 251 3.79 -8.62 0.95
C GLY A 251 2.61 -8.17 0.11
N ASP A 252 2.24 -8.95 -0.93
CA ASP A 252 1.10 -8.64 -1.80
C ASP A 252 -0.24 -8.69 -1.06
N MET A 253 -0.50 -9.73 -0.24
CA MET A 253 -1.80 -9.98 0.40
C MET A 253 -1.86 -9.60 1.87
N GLY A 254 -0.73 -9.59 2.57
CA GLY A 254 -0.69 -9.31 4.01
C GLY A 254 -1.25 -7.92 4.36
N CYS A 255 -1.02 -6.91 3.51
CA CYS A 255 -1.59 -5.57 3.69
C CYS A 255 -3.13 -5.57 3.71
N HIS A 256 -3.77 -6.52 3.03
CA HIS A 256 -5.23 -6.64 3.00
C HIS A 256 -5.78 -7.45 4.17
N LEU A 257 -5.10 -8.54 4.53
CA LEU A 257 -5.59 -9.50 5.52
C LEU A 257 -5.20 -9.12 6.96
N LEU A 258 -4.09 -8.40 7.16
CA LEU A 258 -3.62 -7.98 8.48
C LEU A 258 -3.98 -6.53 8.83
N GLU A 259 -4.56 -5.76 7.91
CA GLU A 259 -5.03 -4.40 8.20
C GLU A 259 -6.07 -4.41 9.34
N ALA A 260 -7.10 -5.27 9.25
CA ALA A 260 -8.13 -5.38 10.28
C ALA A 260 -7.55 -5.77 11.66
N PRO A 261 -6.69 -6.80 11.81
CA PRO A 261 -5.96 -7.07 13.04
C PRO A 261 -5.20 -5.88 13.60
N PHE A 262 -4.45 -5.15 12.76
CA PHE A 262 -3.71 -3.99 13.18
C PHE A 262 -4.62 -2.87 13.71
N SER A 263 -5.71 -2.60 13.01
CA SER A 263 -6.66 -1.56 13.40
C SER A 263 -7.51 -1.95 14.63
N VAL A 264 -7.91 -3.23 14.75
CA VAL A 264 -8.72 -3.74 15.87
C VAL A 264 -7.94 -3.76 17.17
N LEU A 265 -6.70 -4.27 17.14
CA LEU A 265 -5.88 -4.52 18.33
C LEU A 265 -4.80 -3.47 18.56
N ASN A 266 -4.74 -2.43 17.74
CA ASN A 266 -3.69 -1.41 17.79
C ASN A 266 -2.28 -2.01 17.76
N LEU A 267 -2.10 -3.05 16.90
CA LEU A 267 -0.79 -3.68 16.73
C LEU A 267 0.19 -2.70 16.08
N LYS A 268 1.48 -2.83 16.43
CA LYS A 268 2.55 -1.99 15.85
C LYS A 268 3.68 -2.84 15.34
N TYR A 269 4.57 -3.28 16.23
CA TYR A 269 5.78 -4.01 15.87
C TYR A 269 5.82 -5.34 16.59
N ALA A 270 6.07 -6.40 15.85
CA ALA A 270 6.33 -7.71 16.44
C ALA A 270 7.75 -7.75 17.02
N THR A 271 7.95 -8.60 18.01
CA THR A 271 9.26 -8.82 18.69
C THR A 271 9.92 -10.12 18.29
N GLU A 272 9.13 -11.07 17.81
CA GLU A 272 9.62 -12.40 17.40
C GLU A 272 8.95 -12.80 16.08
N VAL A 273 9.71 -13.49 15.25
CA VAL A 273 9.18 -14.10 14.02
C VAL A 273 9.86 -15.43 13.71
N GLU A 274 9.09 -16.39 13.22
CA GLU A 274 9.59 -17.66 12.71
C GLU A 274 8.80 -18.12 11.50
N ALA A 275 9.41 -18.89 10.60
CA ALA A 275 8.78 -19.35 9.38
C ALA A 275 9.06 -20.83 9.08
N SER A 276 8.04 -21.50 8.58
CA SER A 276 8.14 -22.76 7.84
C SER A 276 7.89 -22.46 6.37
N VAL A 277 8.77 -22.94 5.49
CA VAL A 277 8.78 -22.59 4.08
C VAL A 277 8.63 -23.82 3.22
N GLY A 278 7.68 -23.78 2.29
CA GLY A 278 7.49 -24.83 1.29
C GLY A 278 8.69 -24.96 0.37
N SER A 279 8.96 -26.18 -0.07
CA SER A 279 10.14 -26.52 -0.89
C SER A 279 9.75 -27.36 -2.08
N VAL A 280 10.39 -27.11 -3.22
CA VAL A 280 10.24 -27.92 -4.43
C VAL A 280 11.43 -28.87 -4.51
N TYR A 281 11.14 -30.15 -4.71
CA TYR A 281 12.15 -31.17 -5.03
C TYR A 281 12.03 -31.53 -6.50
N TYR A 282 13.14 -31.50 -7.24
CA TYR A 282 13.17 -31.80 -8.68
C TYR A 282 13.72 -33.21 -8.97
N ASP A 283 14.27 -33.88 -7.98
CA ASP A 283 14.76 -35.24 -8.01
C ASP A 283 14.81 -35.80 -6.59
N SER A 284 15.04 -37.11 -6.41
CA SER A 284 15.15 -37.78 -5.10
C SER A 284 16.10 -37.06 -4.17
N PHE A 285 15.60 -36.57 -3.04
CA PHE A 285 16.31 -35.80 -2.03
C PHE A 285 17.03 -34.54 -2.53
N LYS A 286 16.83 -34.13 -3.79
CA LYS A 286 17.41 -32.90 -4.35
C LYS A 286 16.40 -31.76 -4.29
N ARG A 287 16.50 -30.99 -3.21
CA ARG A 287 15.72 -29.76 -3.02
C ARG A 287 16.19 -28.67 -3.98
N GLY A 288 15.26 -28.00 -4.61
CA GLY A 288 15.51 -26.75 -5.34
C GLY A 288 16.07 -25.68 -4.40
N TYR A 289 17.05 -24.94 -4.89
CA TYR A 289 17.61 -23.78 -4.23
C TYR A 289 17.48 -22.58 -5.17
N TYR A 290 16.54 -21.71 -4.88
CA TYR A 290 16.17 -20.58 -5.71
C TYR A 290 16.11 -19.29 -4.89
N PRO A 291 17.27 -18.80 -4.40
CA PRO A 291 17.34 -17.70 -3.42
C PRO A 291 16.83 -16.36 -3.98
N GLU A 292 16.64 -16.25 -5.29
CA GLU A 292 16.09 -15.07 -5.96
C GLU A 292 14.55 -15.09 -6.01
N SER A 293 13.94 -16.28 -5.88
CA SER A 293 12.50 -16.49 -5.96
C SER A 293 11.88 -16.56 -4.57
N CYS A 294 10.71 -15.95 -4.41
CA CYS A 294 9.88 -16.20 -3.24
C CYS A 294 9.45 -17.68 -3.22
N PRO A 295 9.21 -18.29 -2.04
CA PRO A 295 8.83 -19.70 -1.94
C PRO A 295 7.38 -19.93 -2.39
N PRO A 296 7.01 -21.15 -2.80
CA PRO A 296 5.67 -21.47 -3.28
C PRO A 296 4.61 -21.41 -2.18
N SER A 297 5.00 -21.56 -0.92
CA SER A 297 4.12 -21.47 0.25
C SER A 297 4.92 -21.17 1.51
N SER A 298 4.26 -20.57 2.49
CA SER A 298 4.85 -20.33 3.80
C SER A 298 3.79 -20.36 4.92
N HIS A 299 4.27 -20.68 6.12
CA HIS A 299 3.57 -20.42 7.38
C HIS A 299 4.50 -19.60 8.27
N VAL A 300 4.10 -18.40 8.62
CA VAL A 300 4.87 -17.48 9.45
C VAL A 300 4.12 -17.21 10.75
N THR A 301 4.85 -17.24 11.86
CA THR A 301 4.31 -16.86 13.17
C THR A 301 5.01 -15.60 13.65
N LEU A 302 4.22 -14.56 13.94
CA LEU A 302 4.67 -13.29 14.50
C LEU A 302 4.13 -13.16 15.93
N LYS A 303 4.96 -12.69 16.85
CA LYS A 303 4.54 -12.38 18.21
C LYS A 303 4.58 -10.88 18.46
N PHE A 304 3.45 -10.35 18.86
CA PHE A 304 3.27 -8.95 19.22
C PHE A 304 3.16 -8.80 20.73
N PRO A 305 3.83 -7.83 21.33
CA PRO A 305 3.65 -7.53 22.75
C PRO A 305 2.23 -7.00 23.00
N LYS A 306 1.81 -7.08 24.25
CA LYS A 306 0.58 -6.47 24.74
C LYS A 306 0.44 -5.03 24.26
N THR A 307 -0.77 -4.67 23.83
CA THR A 307 -1.15 -3.29 23.44
C THR A 307 -2.09 -2.66 24.48
N ASP A 308 -2.54 -1.44 24.24
CA ASP A 308 -3.62 -0.80 24.99
C ASP A 308 -5.00 -1.47 24.78
N LYS A 309 -5.11 -2.34 23.78
CA LYS A 309 -6.33 -3.07 23.43
C LYS A 309 -6.33 -4.52 23.93
N THR A 310 -5.20 -5.10 24.31
CA THR A 310 -5.07 -6.51 24.67
C THR A 310 -4.60 -6.70 26.11
N GLN A 311 -4.99 -7.80 26.77
CA GLN A 311 -4.53 -8.12 28.13
C GLN A 311 -3.16 -8.79 28.14
N GLY A 312 -2.82 -9.50 27.08
CA GLY A 312 -1.56 -10.21 26.88
C GLY A 312 -0.99 -10.02 25.49
N ASP A 313 0.10 -10.76 25.22
CA ASP A 313 0.72 -10.82 23.89
C ASP A 313 -0.24 -11.45 22.86
N VAL A 314 -0.09 -11.05 21.61
CA VAL A 314 -0.87 -11.58 20.49
C VAL A 314 0.01 -12.35 19.53
N THR A 315 -0.38 -13.57 19.19
CA THR A 315 0.28 -14.37 18.16
C THR A 315 -0.51 -14.26 16.86
N VAL A 316 0.19 -13.90 15.80
CA VAL A 316 -0.38 -13.82 14.44
C VAL A 316 0.25 -14.91 13.58
N HIS A 317 -0.59 -15.75 12.98
CA HIS A 317 -0.20 -16.76 12.01
C HIS A 317 -0.59 -16.30 10.62
N TRP A 318 0.39 -16.24 9.74
CA TRP A 318 0.22 -16.05 8.32
C TRP A 318 0.41 -17.36 7.58
N MET A 319 -0.44 -17.62 6.59
CA MET A 319 -0.35 -18.81 5.74
C MET A 319 -0.62 -18.43 4.28
N ASP A 320 0.21 -18.92 3.36
CA ASP A 320 0.04 -18.69 1.93
C ASP A 320 0.28 -19.99 1.12
N GLY A 321 0.07 -19.91 -0.21
CA GLY A 321 0.19 -21.06 -1.09
C GLY A 321 -0.96 -22.06 -0.93
N GLY A 322 -2.14 -21.60 -0.49
CA GLY A 322 -3.32 -22.44 -0.28
C GLY A 322 -3.34 -23.17 1.07
N ILE A 323 -2.34 -22.92 1.94
CA ILE A 323 -2.38 -23.42 3.30
C ILE A 323 -3.42 -22.62 4.10
N GLN A 324 -4.29 -23.33 4.82
CA GLN A 324 -5.34 -22.74 5.65
C GLN A 324 -5.18 -23.20 7.10
N PRO A 325 -5.63 -22.40 8.09
CA PRO A 325 -5.70 -22.85 9.47
C PRO A 325 -6.77 -23.93 9.65
N THR A 326 -6.70 -24.64 10.77
CA THR A 326 -7.75 -25.58 11.15
C THR A 326 -9.10 -24.86 11.19
N ARG A 327 -10.08 -25.45 10.53
CA ARG A 327 -11.46 -24.96 10.51
C ARG A 327 -12.02 -24.89 11.93
N PRO A 328 -12.59 -23.75 12.38
CA PRO A 328 -13.20 -23.66 13.70
C PRO A 328 -14.39 -24.62 13.82
N GLU A 329 -14.54 -25.25 14.98
CA GLU A 329 -15.68 -26.17 15.25
C GLU A 329 -17.03 -25.47 15.17
N GLU A 330 -17.07 -24.15 15.47
CA GLU A 330 -18.27 -23.33 15.41
C GLU A 330 -18.73 -22.98 13.99
N LEU A 331 -17.91 -23.31 12.97
CA LEU A 331 -18.22 -23.07 11.56
C LEU A 331 -18.70 -24.38 10.92
N GLY A 332 -19.95 -24.46 10.52
CA GLY A 332 -20.56 -25.62 9.90
C GLY A 332 -19.81 -26.11 8.65
N ALA A 333 -19.91 -27.39 8.31
CA ALA A 333 -19.17 -28.00 7.20
C ALA A 333 -19.43 -27.29 5.86
N ASP A 334 -20.66 -26.85 5.63
CA ASP A 334 -21.10 -26.19 4.40
C ASP A 334 -20.95 -24.66 4.44
N GLU A 335 -20.52 -24.09 5.57
CA GLU A 335 -20.31 -22.65 5.71
C GLU A 335 -18.96 -22.23 5.14
N MET A 336 -18.91 -21.05 4.49
CA MET A 336 -17.69 -20.55 3.86
C MET A 336 -16.66 -20.11 4.91
N PHE A 337 -15.46 -20.68 4.87
CA PHE A 337 -14.33 -20.28 5.69
C PHE A 337 -13.56 -19.13 4.99
N GLY A 338 -13.63 -17.92 5.54
CA GLY A 338 -13.21 -16.70 4.86
C GLY A 338 -14.04 -16.44 3.61
N ASP A 339 -13.39 -16.21 2.46
CA ASP A 339 -14.01 -16.16 1.13
C ASP A 339 -13.72 -17.43 0.28
N GLY A 340 -13.24 -18.48 0.91
CA GLY A 340 -12.86 -19.76 0.31
C GLY A 340 -11.36 -19.89 0.13
N GLY A 341 -10.68 -18.89 -0.42
CA GLY A 341 -9.21 -18.86 -0.60
C GLY A 341 -8.50 -18.03 0.42
N ASN A 342 -9.16 -17.03 0.98
CA ASN A 342 -8.55 -16.04 1.86
C ASN A 342 -9.42 -15.74 3.08
N GLY A 343 -8.82 -15.26 4.15
CA GLY A 343 -9.56 -14.81 5.31
C GLY A 343 -8.68 -14.41 6.48
N THR A 344 -9.35 -13.83 7.47
CA THR A 344 -8.75 -13.48 8.76
C THR A 344 -9.67 -13.97 9.87
N LEU A 345 -9.12 -14.71 10.84
CA LEU A 345 -9.83 -15.28 11.99
C LEU A 345 -9.19 -14.73 13.27
N PHE A 346 -10.01 -14.13 14.12
CA PHE A 346 -9.65 -13.68 15.46
C PHE A 346 -10.15 -14.69 16.49
N ILE A 347 -9.26 -15.13 17.38
CA ILE A 347 -9.59 -16.02 18.49
C ILE A 347 -9.44 -15.25 19.80
N GLY A 348 -10.53 -15.06 20.47
CA GLY A 348 -10.62 -14.42 21.77
C GLY A 348 -11.06 -15.37 22.86
N THR A 349 -10.97 -14.92 24.12
CA THR A 349 -11.30 -15.71 25.32
C THR A 349 -12.77 -16.05 25.46
N LYS A 350 -13.68 -15.37 24.73
CA LYS A 350 -15.15 -15.58 24.78
C LYS A 350 -15.76 -15.93 23.43
N GLY A 351 -14.94 -16.10 22.40
CA GLY A 351 -15.44 -16.47 21.07
C GLY A 351 -14.52 -16.05 19.93
N LYS A 352 -15.02 -16.18 18.72
CA LYS A 352 -14.26 -15.93 17.50
C LYS A 352 -15.02 -14.99 16.59
N MET A 353 -14.28 -14.22 15.79
CA MET A 353 -14.84 -13.45 14.68
C MET A 353 -13.95 -13.60 13.45
N MET A 354 -14.55 -13.44 12.26
CA MET A 354 -13.91 -13.71 10.99
C MET A 354 -14.28 -12.64 9.97
N ALA A 355 -13.37 -12.39 9.03
CA ALA A 355 -13.59 -11.52 7.87
C ALA A 355 -12.97 -12.12 6.60
N ASN A 356 -13.41 -11.62 5.44
CA ASN A 356 -12.86 -11.96 4.13
C ASN A 356 -11.62 -11.14 3.80
N THR A 357 -11.08 -11.28 2.57
CA THR A 357 -9.82 -10.68 2.08
C THR A 357 -9.64 -9.21 2.44
N TYR A 358 -10.65 -8.38 2.23
CA TYR A 358 -10.56 -6.92 2.44
C TYR A 358 -11.20 -6.48 3.75
N GLY A 359 -11.23 -7.36 4.74
CA GLY A 359 -11.92 -7.12 6.00
C GLY A 359 -13.44 -7.04 5.87
N ASP A 360 -14.00 -7.28 4.69
CA ASP A 360 -15.44 -7.29 4.46
C ASP A 360 -16.12 -8.56 4.99
N LYS A 361 -17.46 -8.57 4.96
CA LYS A 361 -18.28 -9.68 5.49
C LYS A 361 -17.84 -10.14 6.87
N ALA A 362 -17.59 -9.19 7.76
CA ALA A 362 -17.30 -9.45 9.16
C ALA A 362 -18.44 -10.26 9.80
N ARG A 363 -18.09 -11.32 10.54
CA ARG A 363 -19.06 -12.21 11.21
C ARG A 363 -18.49 -12.84 12.47
N LEU A 364 -19.35 -12.99 13.46
CA LEU A 364 -19.09 -13.77 14.68
C LEU A 364 -19.28 -15.25 14.41
N LEU A 365 -18.61 -16.11 15.16
CA LEU A 365 -18.81 -17.56 15.13
C LEU A 365 -19.38 -18.05 16.49
N PRO A 366 -20.34 -19.02 16.48
CA PRO A 366 -21.07 -19.55 15.31
C PRO A 366 -21.89 -18.46 14.62
N LEU A 367 -22.29 -18.67 13.35
CA LEU A 367 -22.98 -17.64 12.55
C LEU A 367 -24.30 -17.16 13.15
N SER A 368 -25.01 -18.00 13.94
CA SER A 368 -26.20 -17.60 14.67
C SER A 368 -26.01 -16.42 15.63
N ARG A 369 -24.78 -16.14 16.08
CA ARG A 369 -24.49 -14.96 16.92
C ARG A 369 -24.63 -13.62 16.18
N ASN A 370 -24.74 -13.63 14.85
CA ASN A 370 -24.94 -12.42 14.06
C ASN A 370 -26.44 -12.04 13.96
N GLU A 371 -27.35 -12.94 14.35
CA GLU A 371 -28.77 -12.65 14.36
C GLU A 371 -29.09 -11.63 15.47
N ASN A 372 -29.83 -10.57 15.10
CA ASN A 372 -30.23 -9.49 16.01
C ASN A 372 -29.07 -8.78 16.73
N LEU A 373 -27.86 -8.86 16.17
CA LEU A 373 -26.68 -8.18 16.72
C LEU A 373 -26.87 -6.66 16.68
N ASN A 374 -26.94 -6.04 17.85
CA ASN A 374 -27.09 -4.60 18.00
C ASN A 374 -25.88 -4.03 18.75
N VAL A 375 -24.90 -3.54 18.01
CA VAL A 375 -23.72 -2.85 18.53
C VAL A 375 -23.72 -1.41 18.03
N ALA A 376 -23.58 -0.47 18.94
CA ALA A 376 -23.57 0.96 18.59
C ALA A 376 -22.41 1.29 17.63
N GLN A 377 -22.73 1.99 16.56
CA GLN A 377 -21.72 2.51 15.64
C GLN A 377 -20.85 3.56 16.34
N LYS A 378 -19.54 3.34 16.39
CA LYS A 378 -18.55 4.26 16.97
C LYS A 378 -17.68 4.96 15.94
N PHE A 379 -17.45 4.31 14.80
CA PHE A 379 -16.56 4.81 13.76
C PHE A 379 -17.34 5.30 12.54
N ALA A 380 -16.91 6.43 11.97
CA ALA A 380 -17.47 6.93 10.73
C ALA A 380 -17.28 5.93 9.59
N ARG A 381 -18.31 5.74 8.77
CA ARG A 381 -18.24 4.91 7.55
C ARG A 381 -17.71 5.74 6.39
N VAL A 382 -16.93 5.10 5.52
CA VAL A 382 -16.46 5.74 4.29
C VAL A 382 -17.51 5.53 3.21
N GLU A 383 -18.02 6.64 2.65
CA GLU A 383 -18.96 6.56 1.55
C GLU A 383 -18.37 5.76 0.39
N LYS A 384 -19.14 4.83 -0.18
CA LYS A 384 -18.68 3.89 -1.23
C LYS A 384 -17.55 2.94 -0.81
N GLN A 385 -17.25 2.84 0.50
CA GLN A 385 -16.31 1.89 1.08
C GLN A 385 -14.95 1.86 0.35
N ALA A 386 -14.48 0.69 -0.14
CA ALA A 386 -13.22 0.55 -0.87
C ALA A 386 -13.08 1.50 -2.06
N ASN A 387 -14.16 1.77 -2.79
CA ASN A 387 -14.15 2.75 -3.88
C ASN A 387 -14.09 4.19 -3.38
N GLY A 388 -14.58 4.45 -2.17
CA GLY A 388 -14.48 5.75 -1.50
C GLY A 388 -13.11 6.05 -0.91
N HIS A 389 -12.24 5.06 -0.79
CA HIS A 389 -10.86 5.17 -0.29
C HIS A 389 -10.06 6.27 -1.00
N TYR A 390 -10.23 6.38 -2.30
CA TYR A 390 -9.57 7.37 -3.16
C TYR A 390 -10.12 8.79 -2.93
N GLY A 391 -11.45 8.91 -2.85
CA GLY A 391 -12.12 10.16 -2.54
C GLY A 391 -11.76 10.69 -1.15
N GLN A 392 -11.64 9.78 -0.15
CA GLN A 392 -11.18 10.12 1.20
C GLN A 392 -9.78 10.75 1.17
N TRP A 393 -8.85 10.18 0.39
CA TRP A 393 -7.51 10.75 0.25
C TRP A 393 -7.54 12.12 -0.44
N VAL A 394 -8.28 12.27 -1.54
CA VAL A 394 -8.43 13.56 -2.24
C VAL A 394 -8.96 14.63 -1.30
N GLU A 395 -9.99 14.32 -0.53
CA GLU A 395 -10.55 15.26 0.47
C GLU A 395 -9.57 15.56 1.60
N GLY A 396 -8.79 14.56 2.02
CA GLY A 396 -7.70 14.75 2.98
C GLY A 396 -6.64 15.71 2.46
N CYS A 397 -6.23 15.57 1.19
CA CYS A 397 -5.27 16.46 0.54
C CYS A 397 -5.78 17.90 0.47
N ILE A 398 -7.02 18.09 0.03
CA ILE A 398 -7.65 19.44 -0.05
C ILE A 398 -7.77 20.08 1.34
N ALA A 399 -8.10 19.28 2.37
CA ALA A 399 -8.20 19.78 3.75
C ALA A 399 -6.84 20.10 4.39
N GLY A 400 -5.78 19.42 3.94
CA GLY A 400 -4.42 19.55 4.47
C GLY A 400 -4.07 18.54 5.56
N TYR A 401 -2.76 18.44 5.85
CA TYR A 401 -2.19 17.48 6.81
C TYR A 401 -2.85 17.55 8.18
N GLY A 402 -3.28 16.40 8.70
CA GLY A 402 -3.88 16.26 10.04
C GLY A 402 -5.30 16.83 10.19
N LYS A 403 -5.95 17.25 9.09
CA LYS A 403 -7.30 17.84 9.14
C LYS A 403 -8.43 16.85 8.90
N LYS A 404 -8.13 15.69 8.32
CA LYS A 404 -9.06 14.58 8.12
C LYS A 404 -8.41 13.26 8.52
N GLU A 405 -9.20 12.39 9.14
CA GLU A 405 -8.82 11.00 9.39
C GLU A 405 -8.87 10.23 8.07
N LEU A 406 -7.84 9.44 7.81
CA LEU A 406 -7.71 8.58 6.65
C LEU A 406 -7.67 7.12 7.08
N SER A 407 -8.08 6.22 6.21
CA SER A 407 -8.18 4.80 6.55
C SER A 407 -6.82 4.10 6.61
N SER A 408 -5.84 4.54 5.83
CA SER A 408 -4.52 3.93 5.77
C SER A 408 -3.39 4.94 5.58
N PRO A 409 -3.25 5.93 6.49
CA PRO A 409 -2.11 6.84 6.46
C PRO A 409 -0.82 6.08 6.81
N PHE A 410 0.34 6.67 6.49
CA PHE A 410 1.63 5.98 6.72
C PHE A 410 1.94 5.69 8.18
N GLU A 411 1.31 6.38 9.11
CA GLU A 411 1.40 6.09 10.55
C GLU A 411 0.81 4.72 10.92
N ILE A 412 -0.12 4.20 10.10
CA ILE A 412 -0.71 2.85 10.21
C ILE A 412 -0.05 1.90 9.20
N ALA A 413 0.04 2.32 7.94
CA ALA A 413 0.55 1.50 6.85
C ALA A 413 2.04 1.17 6.98
N GLY A 414 2.84 2.07 7.56
CA GLY A 414 4.27 1.87 7.78
C GLY A 414 4.55 0.71 8.73
N PRO A 415 4.07 0.74 9.99
CA PRO A 415 4.22 -0.38 10.92
C PRO A 415 3.64 -1.70 10.39
N LEU A 416 2.49 -1.67 9.72
CA LEU A 416 1.93 -2.86 9.06
C LEU A 416 2.90 -3.44 8.02
N THR A 417 3.38 -2.60 7.10
CA THR A 417 4.33 -3.02 6.06
C THR A 417 5.63 -3.53 6.66
N GLU A 418 6.16 -2.87 7.67
CA GLU A 418 7.38 -3.30 8.38
C GLU A 418 7.22 -4.71 8.96
N CYS A 419 6.08 -5.02 9.59
CA CYS A 419 5.82 -6.37 10.12
C CYS A 419 5.71 -7.43 9.02
N LEU A 420 5.10 -7.12 7.89
CA LEU A 420 5.04 -8.03 6.73
C LEU A 420 6.45 -8.31 6.18
N LEU A 421 7.27 -7.27 6.07
CA LEU A 421 8.64 -7.40 5.58
C LEU A 421 9.55 -8.10 6.60
N MET A 422 9.30 -7.94 7.91
CA MET A 422 9.95 -8.72 8.95
C MET A 422 9.59 -10.21 8.84
N ALA A 423 8.34 -10.54 8.51
CA ALA A 423 7.95 -11.92 8.22
C ALA A 423 8.72 -12.48 7.00
N ASN A 424 8.96 -11.65 5.97
CA ASN A 424 9.81 -12.01 4.85
C ASN A 424 11.28 -12.25 5.25
N LEU A 425 11.81 -11.60 6.31
CA LEU A 425 13.14 -11.94 6.83
C LEU A 425 13.21 -13.40 7.30
N ALA A 426 12.19 -13.88 8.02
CA ALA A 426 12.14 -15.27 8.47
C ALA A 426 12.02 -16.26 7.30
N ILE A 427 11.27 -15.91 6.26
CA ILE A 427 11.18 -16.70 5.02
C ILE A 427 12.55 -16.77 4.34
N ARG A 428 13.21 -15.62 4.14
CA ARG A 428 14.53 -15.53 3.48
C ARG A 428 15.65 -16.17 4.30
N ALA A 429 15.54 -16.15 5.63
CA ALA A 429 16.48 -16.84 6.53
C ALA A 429 16.62 -18.33 6.20
N ALA A 430 15.54 -18.97 5.72
CA ALA A 430 15.54 -20.39 5.34
C ALA A 430 16.52 -20.74 4.20
N ASP A 431 16.86 -19.76 3.38
CA ASP A 431 17.79 -19.93 2.24
C ASP A 431 19.20 -19.37 2.49
N VAL A 432 19.46 -18.80 3.66
CA VAL A 432 20.82 -18.39 4.07
C VAL A 432 21.72 -19.61 4.19
N GLN A 433 22.80 -19.63 3.40
CA GLN A 433 23.78 -20.72 3.37
C GLN A 433 25.00 -20.38 4.21
N LYS A 434 25.55 -21.40 4.85
CA LYS A 434 26.90 -21.40 5.45
C LYS A 434 27.65 -22.68 5.09
N ILE A 435 28.96 -22.60 5.08
CA ILE A 435 29.83 -23.78 5.00
C ILE A 435 30.24 -24.13 6.41
N ASN A 436 30.00 -25.38 6.85
CA ASN A 436 30.40 -25.85 8.15
C ASN A 436 31.85 -26.38 8.16
N ASP A 437 32.36 -26.76 9.32
CA ASP A 437 33.74 -27.25 9.54
C ASP A 437 34.08 -28.53 8.73
N LYS A 438 33.05 -29.23 8.22
CA LYS A 438 33.17 -30.40 7.35
C LYS A 438 33.07 -30.07 5.88
N ASN A 439 33.19 -28.78 5.51
CA ASN A 439 33.07 -28.27 4.16
C ASN A 439 31.73 -28.60 3.47
N LYS A 440 30.65 -28.70 4.28
CA LYS A 440 29.28 -28.94 3.77
C LYS A 440 28.43 -27.68 3.88
N VAL A 441 27.60 -27.47 2.86
CA VAL A 441 26.58 -26.41 2.88
C VAL A 441 25.51 -26.77 3.92
N ILE A 442 25.25 -25.84 4.82
CA ILE A 442 24.17 -25.89 5.81
C ILE A 442 23.28 -24.66 5.72
N TYR A 443 22.09 -24.76 6.24
CA TYR A 443 21.08 -23.69 6.23
C TYR A 443 20.71 -23.33 7.67
N PRO A 444 21.50 -22.52 8.36
CA PRO A 444 21.35 -22.28 9.82
C PRO A 444 20.11 -21.43 10.17
N GLY A 445 19.51 -20.78 9.19
CA GLY A 445 18.28 -19.97 9.39
C GLY A 445 16.98 -20.76 9.27
N ARG A 446 17.01 -22.03 8.81
CA ARG A 446 15.81 -22.87 8.73
C ARG A 446 15.26 -23.17 10.11
N TYR A 447 13.93 -22.97 10.29
CA TYR A 447 13.21 -23.24 11.55
C TYR A 447 13.77 -22.44 12.74
N ARG A 448 14.45 -21.34 12.49
CA ARG A 448 14.98 -20.45 13.52
C ARG A 448 13.97 -19.37 13.85
N LYS A 449 13.68 -19.20 15.14
CA LYS A 449 13.00 -18.01 15.63
C LYS A 449 13.98 -16.84 15.59
N LEU A 450 13.56 -15.74 14.94
CA LEU A 450 14.30 -14.49 14.91
C LEU A 450 13.76 -13.55 15.99
N LEU A 451 14.67 -12.92 16.73
CA LEU A 451 14.35 -11.92 17.74
C LEU A 451 14.64 -10.54 17.18
N TRP A 452 13.63 -9.69 17.19
CA TRP A 452 13.69 -8.37 16.58
C TRP A 452 13.85 -7.26 17.60
N ASP A 453 14.85 -6.41 17.41
CA ASP A 453 15.00 -5.12 18.09
C ASP A 453 14.42 -4.02 17.21
N ASN A 454 13.28 -3.48 17.63
CA ASN A 454 12.56 -2.46 16.88
C ASN A 454 13.31 -1.13 16.82
N ASP A 455 14.05 -0.76 17.86
CA ASP A 455 14.74 0.53 17.92
C ASP A 455 15.96 0.53 17.01
N GLN A 456 16.69 -0.59 16.97
CA GLN A 456 17.83 -0.79 16.09
C GLN A 456 17.47 -1.24 14.69
N MET A 457 16.19 -1.62 14.43
CA MET A 457 15.74 -2.27 13.19
C MET A 457 16.65 -3.47 12.84
N LYS A 458 16.82 -4.40 13.78
CA LYS A 458 17.80 -5.47 13.65
C LYS A 458 17.31 -6.78 14.25
N VAL A 459 17.59 -7.88 13.57
CA VAL A 459 17.54 -9.22 14.16
C VAL A 459 18.77 -9.41 15.03
N THR A 460 18.57 -9.74 16.32
CA THR A 460 19.65 -9.77 17.32
C THR A 460 20.34 -11.12 17.46
N ASN A 461 19.67 -12.20 17.06
CA ASN A 461 20.15 -13.57 17.26
C ASN A 461 20.56 -14.31 15.97
N PHE A 462 20.49 -13.64 14.81
CA PHE A 462 20.93 -14.19 13.52
C PHE A 462 21.31 -13.05 12.56
N ASP A 463 22.57 -12.64 12.62
CA ASP A 463 23.05 -11.41 11.95
C ASP A 463 22.98 -11.48 10.42
N GLU A 464 23.15 -12.68 9.84
CA GLU A 464 23.16 -12.88 8.39
C GLU A 464 21.87 -12.45 7.69
N VAL A 465 20.74 -12.44 8.40
CA VAL A 465 19.46 -12.04 7.82
C VAL A 465 19.32 -10.51 7.75
N ASN A 466 20.15 -9.77 8.50
CA ASN A 466 20.07 -8.31 8.53
C ASN A 466 20.42 -7.65 7.20
N GLN A 467 21.10 -8.35 6.28
CA GLN A 467 21.32 -7.90 4.91
C GLN A 467 20.01 -7.62 4.15
N PHE A 468 18.88 -8.20 4.60
CA PHE A 468 17.57 -8.03 3.96
C PHE A 468 16.71 -6.94 4.61
N VAL A 469 17.16 -6.33 5.71
CA VAL A 469 16.46 -5.23 6.39
C VAL A 469 16.50 -3.96 5.56
N LYS A 470 17.64 -3.73 4.89
CA LYS A 470 17.90 -2.63 3.99
C LYS A 470 18.67 -3.16 2.78
N ARG A 471 18.16 -2.92 1.60
CA ARG A 471 18.85 -3.29 0.35
C ARG A 471 19.74 -2.16 -0.16
N ASP A 472 20.77 -2.52 -0.90
CA ASP A 472 21.55 -1.57 -1.68
C ASP A 472 20.85 -1.27 -3.00
N TYR A 473 20.79 0.00 -3.35
CA TYR A 473 20.26 0.41 -4.64
C TYR A 473 21.33 0.31 -5.72
N ARG A 474 20.92 0.02 -6.93
CA ARG A 474 21.77 0.06 -8.11
C ARG A 474 22.44 1.43 -8.26
N GLU A 475 23.65 1.44 -8.84
CA GLU A 475 24.38 2.67 -9.14
C GLU A 475 23.51 3.70 -9.89
N GLY A 476 23.60 4.97 -9.51
CA GLY A 476 22.77 6.07 -10.02
C GLY A 476 21.40 6.22 -9.34
N TRP A 477 21.06 5.34 -8.37
CA TRP A 477 19.82 5.40 -7.61
C TRP A 477 20.11 5.46 -6.11
N LYS A 478 19.61 6.49 -5.44
CA LYS A 478 19.79 6.65 -3.98
C LYS A 478 18.53 7.16 -3.32
N LEU A 479 18.16 6.57 -2.19
CA LEU A 479 17.00 6.99 -1.43
C LEU A 479 17.29 8.36 -0.79
N GLY A 480 16.48 9.37 -1.14
CA GLY A 480 16.59 10.70 -0.57
C GLY A 480 17.56 11.64 -1.26
N GLU A 481 18.23 11.23 -2.32
CA GLU A 481 18.99 12.12 -3.24
C GLU A 481 18.12 12.41 -4.48
N LYS A 482 18.14 13.71 -4.89
CA LYS A 482 17.54 14.16 -6.16
C LYS A 482 18.46 13.85 -7.33
#